data_d6cd3d15b1806d73eeb84e3a64481378
#
_entry.id   d6cd3d15b1806d73eeb84e3a64481378
#
_cell.length_a   1.000
_cell.length_b   1.000
_cell.length_c   1.000
_cell.angle_alpha   90.00
_cell.angle_beta   90.00
_cell.angle_gamma   90.00
#
_symmetry.space_group_name_H-M   'P 1'
#
loop_
_entity.id
_entity.type
_entity.pdbx_description
1 polymer ?
#
loop_
_entity_poly.entity_id
_entity_poly.type
_entity_poly.pdbx_seq_one_letter_code
_entity_poly.pdbx_strand_id
1 'polypeptide(L)'
;MFGEAAELYDAARPGYADGLVAEVLAYAWLSPTGSGEPAGSGERAVVEIGAGTGKASVLFAERGVPLVCVEPDPRMAEVLRRNTSGYPRVRVEAGGFEEWSAQGRTFGLLFAATSWHWLDPARRWDLVHDALEPGGAVALFWNPHGVVDDGLYEELGAIDRRYGVEGSPHCRRAAYYGDVPGNGEPFWPEAECRADGRFADPRGVRFREEVRYGTERYLDYLASISSYRVLPEEHRAGALAETGRVLDARGGGIEMLHVSDLFLARRAA
;
A
#
# COMPACT_ATOMS: atom_id res chain seq x y z
N MET A 1 11.29 3.76 13.45
CA MET A 1 11.91 3.01 12.33
C MET A 1 11.53 3.60 10.97
N PHE A 2 10.25 3.68 10.58
CA PHE A 2 9.87 4.24 9.27
C PHE A 2 10.09 5.75 9.17
N GLY A 3 9.70 6.53 10.15
CA GLY A 3 9.85 7.98 10.13
C GLY A 3 11.29 8.50 10.08
N GLU A 4 12.29 7.72 10.49
CA GLU A 4 13.72 8.11 10.35
C GLU A 4 14.20 8.17 8.90
N ALA A 5 13.44 7.56 7.99
CA ALA A 5 13.70 7.56 6.57
C ALA A 5 12.48 8.00 5.75
N ALA A 6 11.61 8.83 6.32
CA ALA A 6 10.37 9.24 5.66
C ALA A 6 10.62 9.85 4.28
N GLU A 7 11.65 10.69 4.13
CA GLU A 7 12.04 11.28 2.85
C GLU A 7 12.55 10.23 1.85
N LEU A 8 13.42 9.32 2.29
CA LEU A 8 13.90 8.24 1.43
C LEU A 8 12.76 7.28 1.06
N TYR A 9 11.89 6.96 2.02
CA TYR A 9 10.69 6.16 1.79
C TYR A 9 9.82 6.80 0.71
N ASP A 10 9.57 8.09 0.82
CA ASP A 10 8.74 8.84 -0.12
C ASP A 10 9.35 8.88 -1.54
N ALA A 11 10.65 9.14 -1.64
CA ALA A 11 11.35 9.23 -2.92
C ALA A 11 11.49 7.87 -3.62
N ALA A 12 11.80 6.80 -2.88
CA ALA A 12 12.23 5.52 -3.46
C ALA A 12 11.09 4.50 -3.65
N ARG A 13 10.03 4.55 -2.81
CA ARG A 13 8.95 3.56 -2.88
C ARG A 13 8.05 3.75 -4.11
N PRO A 14 7.67 2.65 -4.78
CA PRO A 14 6.72 2.71 -5.89
C PRO A 14 5.34 3.20 -5.42
N GLY A 15 4.59 3.80 -6.33
CA GLY A 15 3.18 4.13 -6.17
C GLY A 15 2.27 2.92 -6.35
N TYR A 16 1.00 3.18 -6.63
CA TYR A 16 -0.01 2.17 -6.92
C TYR A 16 -0.47 2.29 -8.37
N ALA A 17 -0.98 1.20 -8.94
CA ALA A 17 -1.48 1.17 -10.31
C ALA A 17 -2.60 2.20 -10.54
N ASP A 18 -2.56 2.90 -11.68
CA ASP A 18 -3.53 3.97 -12.02
C ASP A 18 -4.99 3.52 -11.95
N GLY A 19 -5.26 2.28 -12.36
CA GLY A 19 -6.62 1.70 -12.33
C GLY A 19 -7.15 1.38 -10.93
N LEU A 20 -6.27 1.24 -9.91
CA LEU A 20 -6.64 0.82 -8.57
C LEU A 20 -7.63 1.79 -7.91
N VAL A 21 -7.31 3.09 -7.92
CA VAL A 21 -8.18 4.12 -7.31
C VAL A 21 -9.52 4.18 -8.02
N ALA A 22 -9.55 4.05 -9.35
CA ALA A 22 -10.79 4.04 -10.10
C ALA A 22 -11.68 2.85 -9.72
N GLU A 23 -11.10 1.65 -9.55
CA GLU A 23 -11.82 0.45 -9.11
C GLU A 23 -12.36 0.62 -7.68
N VAL A 24 -11.54 1.13 -6.74
CA VAL A 24 -11.98 1.40 -5.36
C VAL A 24 -13.14 2.37 -5.33
N LEU A 25 -13.06 3.49 -6.05
CA LEU A 25 -14.11 4.50 -6.08
C LEU A 25 -15.38 4.00 -6.77
N ALA A 26 -15.26 3.23 -7.86
CA ALA A 26 -16.39 2.60 -8.53
C ALA A 26 -17.10 1.60 -7.60
N TYR A 27 -16.34 0.79 -6.89
CA TYR A 27 -16.87 -0.13 -5.89
C TYR A 27 -17.55 0.63 -4.74
N ALA A 28 -16.94 1.67 -4.21
CA ALA A 28 -17.50 2.46 -3.11
C ALA A 28 -18.70 3.35 -3.53
N TRP A 29 -19.05 3.42 -4.81
CA TRP A 29 -20.10 4.28 -5.36
C TRP A 29 -19.84 5.77 -5.16
N LEU A 30 -18.55 6.15 -5.15
CA LEU A 30 -18.12 7.54 -5.06
C LEU A 30 -17.87 8.06 -6.48
N SER A 31 -18.71 8.97 -6.96
CA SER A 31 -18.46 9.65 -8.22
C SER A 31 -17.29 10.62 -8.10
N PRO A 32 -16.38 10.71 -9.08
CA PRO A 32 -15.40 11.78 -9.14
C PRO A 32 -16.11 13.15 -9.14
N THR A 33 -15.60 14.12 -8.40
CA THR A 33 -16.11 15.50 -8.44
C THR A 33 -15.91 16.05 -9.84
N GLY A 34 -16.99 16.19 -10.61
CA GLY A 34 -16.96 16.71 -11.99
C GLY A 34 -17.99 16.12 -12.95
N SER A 35 -18.53 14.96 -12.69
CA SER A 35 -19.71 14.46 -13.42
C SER A 35 -20.97 14.99 -12.74
N GLY A 36 -21.67 15.91 -13.37
CA GLY A 36 -22.83 16.66 -12.87
C GLY A 36 -24.08 15.87 -12.47
N GLU A 37 -23.93 14.72 -11.87
CA GLU A 37 -25.01 13.97 -11.23
C GLU A 37 -24.93 14.21 -9.72
N PRO A 38 -26.01 14.66 -9.05
CA PRO A 38 -26.04 14.77 -7.61
C PRO A 38 -26.03 13.35 -7.02
N ALA A 39 -24.90 12.89 -6.50
CA ALA A 39 -24.92 11.84 -5.50
C ALA A 39 -25.84 12.32 -4.37
N GLY A 40 -26.81 11.50 -3.98
CA GLY A 40 -27.81 11.87 -2.98
C GLY A 40 -27.20 12.59 -1.78
N SER A 41 -27.82 13.62 -1.32
CA SER A 41 -27.53 14.67 -0.35
C SER A 41 -26.54 14.33 0.78
N GLY A 42 -25.28 14.10 0.48
CA GLY A 42 -24.23 13.90 1.47
C GLY A 42 -22.97 13.42 0.79
N GLU A 43 -22.01 14.31 0.68
CA GLU A 43 -20.68 13.98 0.17
C GLU A 43 -20.02 12.98 1.12
N ARG A 44 -19.90 11.72 0.71
CA ARG A 44 -19.32 10.64 1.53
C ARG A 44 -17.85 10.91 1.81
N ALA A 45 -17.49 11.03 3.07
CA ALA A 45 -16.10 11.18 3.49
C ALA A 45 -15.35 9.85 3.35
N VAL A 46 -14.07 9.95 3.11
CA VAL A 46 -13.14 8.81 3.00
C VAL A 46 -12.11 8.89 4.12
N VAL A 47 -11.74 7.76 4.69
CA VAL A 47 -10.63 7.68 5.65
C VAL A 47 -9.57 6.70 5.17
N GLU A 48 -8.31 7.12 5.24
CA GLU A 48 -7.13 6.28 5.07
C GLU A 48 -6.49 6.00 6.41
N ILE A 49 -6.18 4.74 6.69
CA ILE A 49 -5.52 4.31 7.91
C ILE A 49 -4.08 3.89 7.65
N GLY A 50 -3.13 4.43 8.44
CA GLY A 50 -1.70 4.24 8.24
C GLY A 50 -1.24 4.89 6.93
N ALA A 51 -1.54 6.16 6.75
CA ALA A 51 -1.35 6.87 5.48
C ALA A 51 0.13 7.06 5.07
N GLY A 52 1.07 6.87 6.01
CA GLY A 52 2.50 7.00 5.75
C GLY A 52 2.88 8.38 5.25
N THR A 53 3.59 8.44 4.13
CA THR A 53 3.97 9.71 3.46
C THR A 53 2.91 10.21 2.47
N GLY A 54 1.79 9.49 2.30
CA GLY A 54 0.69 9.90 1.43
C GLY A 54 0.73 9.35 0.01
N LYS A 55 1.46 8.28 -0.24
CA LYS A 55 1.55 7.66 -1.58
C LYS A 55 0.18 7.31 -2.17
N ALA A 56 -0.73 6.76 -1.37
CA ALA A 56 -2.10 6.51 -1.80
C ALA A 56 -2.97 7.76 -1.60
N SER A 57 -2.79 8.50 -0.50
CA SER A 57 -3.56 9.72 -0.20
C SER A 57 -3.60 10.70 -1.37
N VAL A 58 -2.46 10.96 -2.02
CA VAL A 58 -2.36 11.87 -3.17
C VAL A 58 -3.23 11.39 -4.33
N LEU A 59 -3.22 10.10 -4.65
CA LEU A 59 -4.00 9.53 -5.74
C LEU A 59 -5.52 9.69 -5.54
N PHE A 60 -5.99 9.56 -4.29
CA PHE A 60 -7.40 9.82 -3.94
C PHE A 60 -7.70 11.32 -3.92
N ALA A 61 -6.77 12.14 -3.41
CA ALA A 61 -6.90 13.59 -3.37
C ALA A 61 -6.99 14.22 -4.77
N GLU A 62 -6.23 13.71 -5.75
CA GLU A 62 -6.31 14.09 -7.17
C GLU A 62 -7.68 13.85 -7.79
N ARG A 63 -8.44 12.89 -7.26
CA ARG A 63 -9.83 12.61 -7.65
C ARG A 63 -10.85 13.51 -6.92
N GLY A 64 -10.36 14.47 -6.11
CA GLY A 64 -11.19 15.44 -5.40
C GLY A 64 -11.98 14.86 -4.23
N VAL A 65 -11.65 13.68 -3.71
CA VAL A 65 -12.34 13.02 -2.60
C VAL A 65 -12.06 13.75 -1.29
N PRO A 66 -13.06 13.98 -0.39
CA PRO A 66 -12.80 14.48 0.95
C PRO A 66 -12.14 13.37 1.78
N LEU A 67 -10.87 13.54 2.15
CA LEU A 67 -10.04 12.51 2.72
C LEU A 67 -9.54 12.88 4.11
N VAL A 68 -9.71 11.99 5.07
CA VAL A 68 -9.05 12.02 6.38
C VAL A 68 -7.94 10.98 6.37
N CYS A 69 -6.70 11.40 6.58
CA CYS A 69 -5.53 10.52 6.65
C CYS A 69 -5.12 10.37 8.12
N VAL A 70 -5.15 9.14 8.63
CA VAL A 70 -4.72 8.81 10.00
C VAL A 70 -3.32 8.19 9.93
N GLU A 71 -2.34 8.82 10.61
CA GLU A 71 -0.95 8.36 10.59
C GLU A 71 -0.30 8.45 11.98
N PRO A 72 0.20 7.33 12.54
CA PRO A 72 0.77 7.31 13.88
C PRO A 72 2.18 7.93 13.98
N ASP A 73 3.04 7.85 12.95
CA ASP A 73 4.39 8.41 13.03
C ASP A 73 4.38 9.90 12.63
N PRO A 74 4.72 10.83 13.56
CA PRO A 74 4.65 12.27 13.30
C PRO A 74 5.59 12.72 12.16
N ARG A 75 6.69 12.00 11.90
CA ARG A 75 7.63 12.32 10.81
C ARG A 75 7.07 11.92 9.45
N MET A 76 6.36 10.78 9.39
CA MET A 76 5.61 10.39 8.21
C MET A 76 4.45 11.37 7.95
N ALA A 77 3.72 11.73 9.00
CA ALA A 77 2.61 12.68 8.93
C ALA A 77 3.06 14.09 8.48
N GLU A 78 4.30 14.50 8.75
CA GLU A 78 4.87 15.77 8.26
C GLU A 78 5.08 15.72 6.74
N VAL A 79 5.68 14.63 6.23
CA VAL A 79 5.84 14.41 4.78
C VAL A 79 4.47 14.34 4.09
N LEU A 80 3.52 13.61 4.68
CA LEU A 80 2.14 13.51 4.21
C LEU A 80 1.48 14.90 4.07
N ARG A 81 1.57 15.76 5.10
CA ARG A 81 1.03 17.13 5.05
C ARG A 81 1.65 17.94 3.92
N ARG A 82 2.97 17.82 3.71
CA ARG A 82 3.66 18.49 2.61
C ARG A 82 3.15 17.98 1.25
N ASN A 83 3.07 16.67 1.07
CA ASN A 83 2.64 16.04 -0.17
C ASN A 83 1.17 16.32 -0.51
N THR A 84 0.35 16.54 0.51
CA THR A 84 -1.09 16.83 0.35
C THR A 84 -1.44 18.32 0.48
N SER A 85 -0.47 19.22 0.62
CA SER A 85 -0.69 20.66 0.87
C SER A 85 -1.50 21.37 -0.23
N GLY A 86 -1.45 20.87 -1.47
CA GLY A 86 -2.22 21.37 -2.61
C GLY A 86 -3.69 20.90 -2.66
N TYR A 87 -4.11 20.02 -1.72
CA TYR A 87 -5.44 19.41 -1.73
C TYR A 87 -6.26 19.86 -0.51
N PRO A 88 -7.08 20.92 -0.64
CA PRO A 88 -7.77 21.54 0.51
C PRO A 88 -8.81 20.64 1.18
N ARG A 89 -9.17 19.53 0.55
CA ARG A 89 -10.13 18.54 1.08
C ARG A 89 -9.47 17.39 1.85
N VAL A 90 -8.12 17.39 1.97
CA VAL A 90 -7.35 16.42 2.75
C VAL A 90 -7.10 16.97 4.15
N ARG A 91 -7.33 16.12 5.16
CA ARG A 91 -7.00 16.39 6.56
C ARG A 91 -6.09 15.29 7.10
N VAL A 92 -5.02 15.68 7.77
CA VAL A 92 -4.07 14.74 8.38
C VAL A 92 -4.26 14.77 9.89
N GLU A 93 -4.69 13.66 10.46
CA GLU A 93 -4.91 13.43 11.88
C GLU A 93 -3.82 12.50 12.43
N ALA A 94 -3.10 12.93 13.46
CA ALA A 94 -2.03 12.13 14.06
C ALA A 94 -2.63 11.12 15.04
N GLY A 95 -2.20 9.87 14.97
CA GLY A 95 -2.59 8.81 15.88
C GLY A 95 -2.60 7.43 15.22
N GLY A 96 -2.52 6.37 16.04
CA GLY A 96 -2.79 5.00 15.62
C GLY A 96 -4.29 4.77 15.46
N PHE A 97 -4.69 3.96 14.50
CA PHE A 97 -6.13 3.73 14.23
C PHE A 97 -6.86 3.11 15.42
N GLU A 98 -6.17 2.29 16.22
CA GLU A 98 -6.74 1.65 17.42
C GLU A 98 -7.10 2.63 18.54
N GLU A 99 -6.42 3.78 18.62
CA GLU A 99 -6.66 4.84 19.59
C GLU A 99 -7.33 6.07 18.97
N TRP A 100 -7.42 6.10 17.64
CA TRP A 100 -8.01 7.22 16.92
C TRP A 100 -9.52 7.29 17.13
N SER A 101 -10.02 8.47 17.33
CA SER A 101 -11.46 8.72 17.47
C SER A 101 -12.01 9.38 16.21
N ALA A 102 -12.98 8.75 15.59
CA ALA A 102 -13.75 9.36 14.52
C ALA A 102 -14.64 10.53 14.96
N GLN A 103 -14.79 10.78 16.28
CA GLN A 103 -15.58 11.86 16.87
C GLN A 103 -17.04 11.89 16.36
N GLY A 104 -17.63 10.70 16.23
CA GLY A 104 -19.00 10.53 15.74
C GLY A 104 -19.15 10.62 14.22
N ARG A 105 -18.06 10.81 13.48
CA ARG A 105 -18.07 10.73 12.01
C ARG A 105 -18.18 9.26 11.57
N THR A 106 -18.84 9.03 10.45
CA THR A 106 -18.80 7.77 9.70
C THR A 106 -18.35 8.03 8.27
N PHE A 107 -17.82 7.01 7.62
CA PHE A 107 -17.18 7.14 6.33
C PHE A 107 -17.85 6.22 5.30
N GLY A 108 -17.99 6.71 4.08
CA GLY A 108 -18.47 5.89 2.96
C GLY A 108 -17.42 4.94 2.41
N LEU A 109 -16.14 5.25 2.66
CA LEU A 109 -15.01 4.42 2.31
C LEU A 109 -13.92 4.52 3.38
N LEU A 110 -13.43 3.38 3.82
CA LEU A 110 -12.18 3.25 4.57
C LEU A 110 -11.18 2.49 3.73
N PHE A 111 -9.95 2.97 3.62
CA PHE A 111 -8.92 2.19 2.96
C PHE A 111 -7.60 2.12 3.73
N ALA A 112 -6.84 1.05 3.48
CA ALA A 112 -5.51 0.81 4.02
C ALA A 112 -4.55 0.39 2.90
N ALA A 113 -3.54 1.20 2.67
CA ALA A 113 -2.51 1.01 1.66
C ALA A 113 -1.24 0.45 2.29
N THR A 114 -1.05 -0.88 2.26
CA THR A 114 0.10 -1.58 2.85
C THR A 114 0.26 -1.33 4.36
N SER A 115 -0.83 -1.05 5.06
CA SER A 115 -0.82 -0.75 6.50
C SER A 115 -1.67 -1.73 7.34
N TRP A 116 -2.62 -2.43 6.75
CA TRP A 116 -3.56 -3.34 7.43
C TRP A 116 -2.91 -4.39 8.34
N HIS A 117 -1.76 -4.92 7.95
CA HIS A 117 -1.03 -5.95 8.70
C HIS A 117 -0.35 -5.45 9.99
N TRP A 118 -0.35 -4.14 10.22
CA TRP A 118 0.15 -3.53 11.47
C TRP A 118 -0.93 -3.44 12.56
N LEU A 119 -2.20 -3.55 12.17
CA LEU A 119 -3.32 -3.46 13.11
C LEU A 119 -3.50 -4.77 13.89
N ASP A 120 -3.99 -4.65 15.12
CA ASP A 120 -4.35 -5.80 15.95
C ASP A 120 -5.42 -6.67 15.26
N PRO A 121 -5.10 -7.92 14.90
CA PRO A 121 -6.06 -8.82 14.23
C PRO A 121 -7.36 -9.04 15.01
N ALA A 122 -7.32 -8.93 16.35
CA ALA A 122 -8.51 -9.13 17.18
C ALA A 122 -9.47 -7.93 17.17
N ARG A 123 -9.00 -6.74 16.75
CA ARG A 123 -9.75 -5.47 16.85
C ARG A 123 -10.06 -4.83 15.51
N ARG A 124 -9.23 -5.05 14.49
CA ARG A 124 -9.25 -4.29 13.24
C ARG A 124 -10.59 -4.32 12.51
N TRP A 125 -11.30 -5.44 12.50
CA TRP A 125 -12.60 -5.53 11.83
C TRP A 125 -13.71 -4.82 12.62
N ASP A 126 -13.65 -4.81 13.97
CA ASP A 126 -14.57 -4.02 14.80
C ASP A 126 -14.37 -2.53 14.54
N LEU A 127 -13.12 -2.06 14.54
CA LEU A 127 -12.79 -0.67 14.27
C LEU A 127 -13.24 -0.19 12.89
N VAL A 128 -13.04 -1.03 11.86
CA VAL A 128 -13.51 -0.75 10.51
C VAL A 128 -15.03 -0.69 10.44
N HIS A 129 -15.71 -1.69 11.06
CA HIS A 129 -17.17 -1.70 11.12
C HIS A 129 -17.72 -0.43 11.76
N ASP A 130 -17.15 0.03 12.88
CA ASP A 130 -17.62 1.21 13.59
C ASP A 130 -17.31 2.52 12.86
N ALA A 131 -16.23 2.57 12.07
CA ALA A 131 -15.87 3.75 11.28
C ALA A 131 -16.70 3.90 10.00
N LEU A 132 -17.20 2.81 9.43
CA LEU A 132 -17.98 2.86 8.20
C LEU A 132 -19.46 3.15 8.45
N GLU A 133 -20.11 3.86 7.54
CA GLU A 133 -21.58 3.93 7.47
C GLU A 133 -22.17 2.59 6.99
N PRO A 134 -23.44 2.28 7.27
CA PRO A 134 -24.11 1.12 6.67
C PRO A 134 -24.00 1.17 5.15
N GLY A 135 -23.55 0.07 4.52
CA GLY A 135 -23.26 -0.01 3.09
C GLY A 135 -21.95 0.67 2.66
N GLY A 136 -21.19 1.25 3.58
CA GLY A 136 -19.86 1.79 3.32
C GLY A 136 -18.86 0.70 2.94
N ALA A 137 -17.83 1.07 2.18
CA ALA A 137 -16.85 0.15 1.64
C ALA A 137 -15.53 0.13 2.44
N VAL A 138 -14.89 -1.03 2.51
CA VAL A 138 -13.49 -1.18 2.91
C VAL A 138 -12.66 -1.60 1.71
N ALA A 139 -11.48 -0.96 1.54
CA ALA A 139 -10.51 -1.28 0.49
C ALA A 139 -9.12 -1.49 1.11
N LEU A 140 -8.58 -2.69 0.97
CA LEU A 140 -7.27 -3.04 1.49
C LEU A 140 -6.36 -3.42 0.32
N PHE A 141 -5.18 -2.82 0.21
CA PHE A 141 -4.31 -3.10 -0.93
C PHE A 141 -2.82 -3.09 -0.59
N TRP A 142 -2.07 -3.86 -1.36
CA TRP A 142 -0.63 -4.07 -1.22
C TRP A 142 0.04 -4.06 -2.57
N ASN A 143 1.35 -3.78 -2.57
CA ASN A 143 2.21 -3.79 -3.75
C ASN A 143 3.29 -4.87 -3.63
N PRO A 144 2.97 -6.17 -3.77
CA PRO A 144 4.01 -7.18 -3.92
C PRO A 144 4.72 -7.04 -5.28
N HIS A 145 5.93 -7.63 -5.35
CA HIS A 145 6.79 -7.55 -6.53
C HIS A 145 7.36 -8.91 -6.89
N GLY A 146 7.73 -9.09 -8.15
CA GLY A 146 8.44 -10.26 -8.63
C GLY A 146 9.49 -9.91 -9.67
N VAL A 147 10.64 -10.59 -9.63
CA VAL A 147 11.70 -10.46 -10.64
C VAL A 147 11.28 -11.18 -11.92
N VAL A 148 11.42 -10.50 -13.07
CA VAL A 148 11.04 -11.07 -14.37
C VAL A 148 12.09 -12.06 -14.87
N ASP A 149 13.38 -11.74 -14.74
CA ASP A 149 14.49 -12.62 -15.15
C ASP A 149 14.82 -13.65 -14.07
N ASP A 150 14.64 -14.95 -14.40
CA ASP A 150 14.89 -16.06 -13.48
C ASP A 150 16.35 -16.18 -13.04
N GLY A 151 17.31 -15.89 -13.93
CA GLY A 151 18.74 -15.95 -13.61
C GLY A 151 19.13 -14.85 -12.62
N LEU A 152 18.59 -13.63 -12.84
CA LEU A 152 18.79 -12.50 -11.90
C LEU A 152 18.13 -12.77 -10.55
N TYR A 153 16.94 -13.36 -10.53
CA TYR A 153 16.28 -13.79 -9.28
C TYR A 153 17.19 -14.71 -8.43
N GLU A 154 17.82 -15.71 -9.06
CA GLU A 154 18.70 -16.65 -8.35
C GLU A 154 19.96 -15.95 -7.82
N GLU A 155 20.57 -15.05 -8.59
CA GLU A 155 21.76 -14.30 -8.18
C GLU A 155 21.45 -13.36 -7.00
N LEU A 156 20.37 -12.59 -7.09
CA LEU A 156 19.93 -11.70 -6.02
C LEU A 156 19.55 -12.48 -4.76
N GLY A 157 18.84 -13.59 -4.91
CA GLY A 157 18.52 -14.47 -3.79
C GLY A 157 19.75 -15.08 -3.11
N ALA A 158 20.84 -15.32 -3.84
CA ALA A 158 22.11 -15.76 -3.24
C ALA A 158 22.78 -14.64 -2.41
N ILE A 159 22.67 -13.39 -2.85
CA ILE A 159 23.12 -12.23 -2.10
C ILE A 159 22.31 -12.09 -0.81
N ASP A 160 20.98 -12.13 -0.90
CA ASP A 160 20.10 -12.04 0.27
C ASP A 160 20.45 -13.09 1.33
N ARG A 161 20.63 -14.34 0.93
CA ARG A 161 21.03 -15.42 1.84
C ARG A 161 22.40 -15.17 2.49
N ARG A 162 23.34 -14.63 1.75
CA ARG A 162 24.72 -14.34 2.26
C ARG A 162 24.70 -13.26 3.33
N TYR A 163 23.90 -12.25 3.16
CA TYR A 163 23.84 -11.10 4.06
C TYR A 163 22.69 -11.14 5.07
N GLY A 164 21.87 -12.19 5.04
CA GLY A 164 20.75 -12.37 5.97
C GLY A 164 19.58 -11.40 5.71
N VAL A 165 19.34 -11.03 4.43
CA VAL A 165 18.19 -10.21 4.05
C VAL A 165 16.96 -11.10 3.96
N GLU A 166 15.89 -10.76 4.68
CA GLU A 166 14.61 -11.44 4.61
C GLU A 166 13.53 -10.51 4.04
N GLY A 167 12.74 -11.01 3.09
CA GLY A 167 11.61 -10.25 2.53
C GLY A 167 12.04 -9.06 1.65
N SER A 168 13.08 -9.22 0.85
CA SER A 168 13.46 -8.24 -0.17
C SER A 168 12.39 -8.11 -1.27
N PRO A 169 12.34 -7.01 -2.03
CA PRO A 169 11.43 -6.87 -3.17
C PRO A 169 11.65 -7.91 -4.27
N HIS A 170 12.84 -8.48 -4.35
CA HIS A 170 13.21 -9.54 -5.29
C HIS A 170 13.14 -10.96 -4.69
N CYS A 171 12.45 -11.15 -3.57
CA CYS A 171 12.30 -12.47 -2.93
C CYS A 171 11.31 -13.40 -3.65
N ARG A 172 10.67 -12.96 -4.72
CA ARG A 172 9.75 -13.74 -5.55
C ARG A 172 10.06 -13.57 -7.03
N ARG A 173 9.75 -14.60 -7.82
CA ARG A 173 9.73 -14.50 -9.29
C ARG A 173 8.41 -13.89 -9.74
N ALA A 174 8.42 -13.20 -10.88
CA ALA A 174 7.19 -12.69 -11.49
C ALA A 174 6.17 -13.81 -11.76
N ALA A 175 6.63 -14.98 -12.17
CA ALA A 175 5.81 -16.16 -12.43
C ALA A 175 5.07 -16.71 -11.19
N TYR A 176 5.48 -16.30 -9.96
CA TYR A 176 4.75 -16.65 -8.74
C TYR A 176 3.35 -16.04 -8.70
N TYR A 177 3.15 -14.88 -9.34
CA TYR A 177 1.89 -14.15 -9.30
C TYR A 177 0.98 -14.56 -10.46
N GLY A 178 -0.12 -15.26 -10.15
CA GLY A 178 -1.20 -15.53 -11.08
C GLY A 178 -2.05 -14.29 -11.38
N ASP A 179 -3.24 -14.50 -11.95
CA ASP A 179 -4.11 -13.42 -12.41
C ASP A 179 -4.98 -12.81 -11.29
N VAL A 180 -5.08 -13.48 -10.16
CA VAL A 180 -5.92 -13.05 -9.02
C VAL A 180 -5.10 -13.00 -7.72
N PRO A 181 -5.50 -12.15 -6.75
CA PRO A 181 -4.93 -12.17 -5.41
C PRO A 181 -5.01 -13.57 -4.78
N GLY A 182 -4.00 -13.93 -3.97
CA GLY A 182 -3.95 -15.24 -3.32
C GLY A 182 -3.50 -16.40 -4.21
N ASN A 183 -3.33 -16.21 -5.54
CA ASN A 183 -2.88 -17.25 -6.49
C ASN A 183 -3.71 -18.56 -6.42
N GLY A 184 -5.04 -18.42 -6.22
CA GLY A 184 -5.97 -19.56 -6.12
C GLY A 184 -6.27 -20.01 -4.69
N GLU A 185 -5.53 -19.51 -3.71
CA GLU A 185 -5.88 -19.63 -2.28
C GLU A 185 -6.69 -18.40 -1.84
N PRO A 186 -7.53 -18.52 -0.80
CA PRO A 186 -8.25 -17.36 -0.28
C PRO A 186 -7.26 -16.25 0.13
N PHE A 187 -7.42 -15.08 -0.46
CA PHE A 187 -6.65 -13.91 -0.06
C PHE A 187 -6.94 -13.62 1.41
N TRP A 188 -5.89 -13.51 2.23
CA TRP A 188 -6.06 -13.52 3.69
C TRP A 188 -7.06 -12.49 4.26
N PRO A 189 -7.21 -11.25 3.73
CA PRO A 189 -8.26 -10.35 4.20
C PRO A 189 -9.67 -10.86 3.88
N GLU A 190 -9.84 -11.61 2.79
CA GLU A 190 -11.12 -12.23 2.44
C GLU A 190 -11.53 -13.30 3.44
N ALA A 191 -10.59 -14.14 3.86
CA ALA A 191 -10.86 -15.18 4.85
C ALA A 191 -11.31 -14.58 6.19
N GLU A 192 -10.65 -13.52 6.65
CA GLU A 192 -11.03 -12.80 7.87
C GLU A 192 -12.40 -12.11 7.73
N CYS A 193 -12.62 -11.42 6.61
CA CYS A 193 -13.87 -10.75 6.31
C CYS A 193 -15.07 -11.72 6.33
N ARG A 194 -14.90 -12.91 5.73
CA ARG A 194 -15.94 -13.95 5.73
C ARG A 194 -16.18 -14.52 7.14
N ALA A 195 -15.14 -14.64 7.95
CA ALA A 195 -15.26 -15.11 9.33
C ALA A 195 -15.96 -14.09 10.23
N ASP A 196 -15.79 -12.80 9.99
CA ASP A 196 -16.46 -11.72 10.71
C ASP A 196 -17.98 -11.69 10.46
N GLY A 197 -18.40 -11.89 9.22
CA GLY A 197 -19.82 -12.02 8.82
C GLY A 197 -20.61 -10.71 8.78
N ARG A 198 -20.05 -9.58 9.20
CA ARG A 198 -20.70 -8.23 9.14
C ARG A 198 -20.42 -7.49 7.83
N PHE A 199 -19.61 -8.10 6.96
CA PHE A 199 -19.26 -7.54 5.67
C PHE A 199 -19.77 -8.45 4.55
N ALA A 200 -20.19 -7.84 3.46
CA ALA A 200 -20.76 -8.50 2.28
C ALA A 200 -19.97 -8.16 1.01
N ASP A 201 -20.25 -8.88 -0.07
CA ASP A 201 -19.70 -8.67 -1.42
C ASP A 201 -18.14 -8.60 -1.43
N PRO A 202 -17.42 -9.55 -0.80
CA PRO A 202 -15.97 -9.56 -0.84
C PRO A 202 -15.47 -9.80 -2.25
N ARG A 203 -14.52 -8.96 -2.72
CA ARG A 203 -13.93 -9.03 -4.05
C ARG A 203 -12.41 -8.85 -3.98
N GLY A 204 -11.66 -9.68 -4.70
CA GLY A 204 -10.24 -9.52 -4.95
C GLY A 204 -9.98 -9.06 -6.38
N VAL A 205 -9.15 -8.04 -6.57
CA VAL A 205 -8.71 -7.55 -7.89
C VAL A 205 -7.20 -7.44 -7.91
N ARG A 206 -6.56 -7.83 -9.00
CA ARG A 206 -5.11 -7.71 -9.20
C ARG A 206 -4.79 -6.83 -10.40
N PHE A 207 -3.94 -5.84 -10.19
CA PHE A 207 -3.32 -5.06 -11.26
C PHE A 207 -1.87 -5.52 -11.42
N ARG A 208 -1.38 -5.50 -12.66
CA ARG A 208 -0.03 -5.96 -13.00
C ARG A 208 0.62 -4.96 -13.94
N GLU A 209 1.85 -4.60 -13.65
CA GLU A 209 2.66 -3.70 -14.47
C GLU A 209 4.12 -4.14 -14.42
N GLU A 210 4.78 -4.21 -15.58
CA GLU A 210 6.23 -4.43 -15.65
C GLU A 210 6.94 -3.08 -15.61
N VAL A 211 7.86 -2.94 -14.66
CA VAL A 211 8.60 -1.71 -14.41
C VAL A 211 10.09 -2.00 -14.43
N ARG A 212 10.85 -1.19 -15.19
CA ARG A 212 12.31 -1.25 -15.19
C ARG A 212 12.87 -0.23 -14.21
N TYR A 213 13.75 -0.69 -13.32
CA TYR A 213 14.57 0.14 -12.46
C TYR A 213 16.01 0.15 -12.96
N GLY A 214 16.63 1.33 -13.10
CA GLY A 214 18.08 1.43 -13.19
C GLY A 214 18.74 1.04 -11.88
N THR A 215 20.02 0.65 -11.93
CA THR A 215 20.76 0.15 -10.76
C THR A 215 20.66 1.11 -9.57
N GLU A 216 20.99 2.38 -9.73
CA GLU A 216 21.00 3.39 -8.66
C GLU A 216 19.62 3.49 -7.98
N ARG A 217 18.56 3.68 -8.78
CA ARG A 217 17.20 3.80 -8.27
C ARG A 217 16.75 2.53 -7.53
N TYR A 218 17.17 1.36 -7.99
CA TYR A 218 16.82 0.11 -7.32
C TYR A 218 17.56 -0.03 -5.98
N LEU A 219 18.83 0.37 -5.91
CA LEU A 219 19.58 0.38 -4.65
C LEU A 219 18.98 1.35 -3.64
N ASP A 220 18.54 2.55 -4.04
CA ASP A 220 17.81 3.49 -3.18
C ASP A 220 16.51 2.87 -2.67
N TYR A 221 15.79 2.16 -3.53
CA TYR A 221 14.59 1.44 -3.13
C TYR A 221 14.93 0.38 -2.06
N LEU A 222 15.95 -0.46 -2.27
CA LEU A 222 16.38 -1.45 -1.27
C LEU A 222 16.78 -0.79 0.06
N ALA A 223 17.54 0.29 0.02
CA ALA A 223 17.94 1.04 1.20
C ALA A 223 16.77 1.64 1.99
N SER A 224 15.61 1.85 1.35
CA SER A 224 14.40 2.39 1.97
C SER A 224 13.59 1.35 2.75
N ILE A 225 13.80 0.05 2.51
CA ILE A 225 12.98 -1.02 3.11
C ILE A 225 13.53 -1.53 4.44
N SER A 226 12.59 -1.96 5.29
CA SER A 226 12.91 -2.40 6.66
C SER A 226 13.88 -3.58 6.68
N SER A 227 13.76 -4.54 5.77
CA SER A 227 14.64 -5.72 5.70
C SER A 227 16.12 -5.37 5.50
N TYR A 228 16.43 -4.29 4.78
CA TYR A 228 17.80 -3.78 4.66
C TYR A 228 18.19 -2.87 5.83
N ARG A 229 17.25 -2.09 6.36
CA ARG A 229 17.52 -1.12 7.43
C ARG A 229 17.82 -1.76 8.79
N VAL A 230 17.28 -2.96 9.05
CA VAL A 230 17.56 -3.70 10.30
C VAL A 230 18.89 -4.45 10.28
N LEU A 231 19.54 -4.58 9.11
CA LEU A 231 20.85 -5.22 8.99
C LEU A 231 21.95 -4.39 9.67
N PRO A 232 22.99 -5.05 10.21
CA PRO A 232 24.24 -4.37 10.55
C PRO A 232 24.76 -3.57 9.35
N GLU A 233 25.37 -2.40 9.60
CA GLU A 233 25.79 -1.49 8.54
C GLU A 233 26.71 -2.14 7.49
N GLU A 234 27.66 -2.97 7.93
CA GLU A 234 28.56 -3.72 7.04
C GLU A 234 27.80 -4.69 6.13
N HIS A 235 26.83 -5.43 6.67
CA HIS A 235 26.01 -6.37 5.89
C HIS A 235 25.13 -5.61 4.88
N ARG A 236 24.51 -4.52 5.31
CA ARG A 236 23.70 -3.67 4.42
C ARG A 236 24.53 -3.10 3.28
N ALA A 237 25.69 -2.52 3.59
CA ALA A 237 26.59 -1.97 2.58
C ALA A 237 27.10 -3.05 1.61
N GLY A 238 27.46 -4.23 2.13
CA GLY A 238 27.89 -5.37 1.34
C GLY A 238 26.80 -5.87 0.39
N ALA A 239 25.57 -6.05 0.90
CA ALA A 239 24.42 -6.49 0.10
C ALA A 239 24.11 -5.51 -1.03
N LEU A 240 24.04 -4.22 -0.75
CA LEU A 240 23.79 -3.19 -1.74
C LEU A 240 24.90 -3.11 -2.79
N ALA A 241 26.17 -3.15 -2.38
CA ALA A 241 27.31 -3.10 -3.31
C ALA A 241 27.36 -4.33 -4.22
N GLU A 242 27.07 -5.53 -3.71
CA GLU A 242 27.06 -6.75 -4.52
C GLU A 242 25.87 -6.78 -5.46
N THR A 243 24.69 -6.37 -5.00
CA THR A 243 23.51 -6.19 -5.84
C THR A 243 23.78 -5.23 -7.00
N GLY A 244 24.38 -4.07 -6.72
CA GLY A 244 24.75 -3.09 -7.75
C GLY A 244 25.66 -3.67 -8.81
N ARG A 245 26.71 -4.42 -8.41
CA ARG A 245 27.64 -5.07 -9.37
C ARG A 245 26.94 -6.09 -10.25
N VAL A 246 26.01 -6.88 -9.70
CA VAL A 246 25.22 -7.84 -10.46
C VAL A 246 24.33 -7.15 -11.48
N LEU A 247 23.62 -6.10 -11.07
CA LEU A 247 22.73 -5.33 -11.95
C LEU A 247 23.50 -4.66 -13.08
N ASP A 248 24.65 -4.05 -12.78
CA ASP A 248 25.48 -3.39 -13.79
C ASP A 248 26.04 -4.39 -14.81
N ALA A 249 26.45 -5.57 -14.35
CA ALA A 249 26.93 -6.65 -15.24
C ALA A 249 25.80 -7.20 -16.16
N ARG A 250 24.53 -7.01 -15.77
CA ARG A 250 23.34 -7.45 -16.53
C ARG A 250 22.62 -6.33 -17.29
N GLY A 251 23.30 -5.22 -17.57
CA GLY A 251 22.78 -4.12 -18.41
C GLY A 251 22.21 -2.95 -17.64
N GLY A 252 22.63 -2.78 -16.37
CA GLY A 252 22.39 -1.55 -15.58
C GLY A 252 20.97 -1.43 -15.04
N GLY A 253 20.37 -2.52 -14.59
CA GLY A 253 19.05 -2.45 -13.98
C GLY A 253 18.34 -3.79 -13.83
N ILE A 254 17.10 -3.73 -13.37
CA ILE A 254 16.22 -4.87 -13.12
C ILE A 254 14.83 -4.62 -13.66
N GLU A 255 14.22 -5.63 -14.28
CA GLU A 255 12.81 -5.64 -14.64
C GLU A 255 12.01 -6.38 -13.56
N MET A 256 11.01 -5.68 -13.02
CA MET A 256 10.16 -6.16 -11.94
C MET A 256 8.70 -6.18 -12.39
N LEU A 257 8.00 -7.26 -12.11
CA LEU A 257 6.56 -7.25 -12.12
C LEU A 257 6.07 -6.56 -10.83
N HIS A 258 5.44 -5.41 -10.97
CA HIS A 258 4.65 -4.79 -9.91
C HIS A 258 3.26 -5.39 -9.91
N VAL A 259 2.82 -5.80 -8.75
CA VAL A 259 1.47 -6.29 -8.52
C VAL A 259 0.79 -5.36 -7.52
N SER A 260 -0.43 -4.94 -7.80
CA SER A 260 -1.27 -4.30 -6.79
C SER A 260 -2.44 -5.23 -6.50
N ASP A 261 -2.41 -5.86 -5.34
CA ASP A 261 -3.48 -6.72 -4.84
C ASP A 261 -4.46 -5.89 -4.02
N LEU A 262 -5.70 -5.83 -4.50
CA LEU A 262 -6.80 -5.08 -3.90
C LEU A 262 -7.86 -6.06 -3.37
N PHE A 263 -8.23 -5.88 -2.10
CA PHE A 263 -9.39 -6.49 -1.47
C PHE A 263 -10.46 -5.43 -1.23
N LEU A 264 -11.69 -5.75 -1.53
CA LEU A 264 -12.87 -4.91 -1.34
C LEU A 264 -13.95 -5.68 -0.58
N ALA A 265 -14.66 -5.02 0.32
CA ALA A 265 -15.88 -5.53 0.93
C ALA A 265 -16.78 -4.36 1.37
N ARG A 266 -18.06 -4.66 1.71
CA ARG A 266 -19.01 -3.66 2.21
C ARG A 266 -19.46 -4.01 3.61
N ARG A 267 -19.56 -2.99 4.48
CA ARG A 267 -20.33 -3.13 5.71
C ARG A 267 -21.77 -3.49 5.35
N ALA A 268 -22.30 -4.57 5.92
CA ALA A 268 -23.72 -4.91 5.76
C ALA A 268 -24.62 -3.79 6.29
N ALA A 269 -25.82 -3.68 5.70
CA ALA A 269 -26.79 -2.63 6.06
C ALA A 269 -27.38 -2.84 7.45
#